data_b029620b12984105397acc8cf6ebfbfa
#
_entry.id   b029620b12984105397acc8cf6ebfbfa
#
_cell.length_a   1.000
_cell.length_b   1.000
_cell.length_c   1.000
_cell.angle_alpha   90.00
_cell.angle_beta   90.00
_cell.angle_gamma   90.00
#
_symmetry.space_group_name_H-M   'P 1'
#
loop_
_entity.id
_entity.type
_entity.pdbx_description
1 polymer ?
#
loop_
_entity_poly.entity_id
_entity_poly.type
_entity_poly.pdbx_seq_one_letter_code
_entity_poly.pdbx_strand_id
1 'polypeptide(L)'
;MFNLVIMNNKSKKKIILIFVVVFCMCCCLSSIISGGTLFLKSDKKDEPAASPPSDASPPSDASPSAASTPAASKQYTLRSANTISNENGEGKVYYLDRHNVDCGYDHDPDGLNGFQLKSNNDNATIQYEYKCLTGIDTSDGGEHNTAPDVDGDPPHSVYLDRHTVDCKNKPITQFKLHRNSAGDKIFYKYHCAKAPNSDTCRDVTTEYNDQGGGNVIYLDKHDVKCNEGEYLSKFRLDADDNDTTGKYRYEYKCCKP
;
A
#
# COMPACT_ATOMS: atom_id res chain seq x y z
N MET A 1 1.87 -29.11 -40.12
CA MET A 1 0.53 -28.65 -40.56
C MET A 1 -0.44 -28.86 -39.42
N PHE A 2 -0.74 -27.82 -38.67
CA PHE A 2 -1.77 -27.85 -37.60
C PHE A 2 -3.05 -27.26 -38.18
N ASN A 3 -4.09 -28.09 -38.30
CA ASN A 3 -5.42 -27.65 -38.68
C ASN A 3 -6.05 -26.85 -37.53
N LEU A 4 -6.20 -25.54 -37.72
CA LEU A 4 -6.93 -24.65 -36.82
C LEU A 4 -8.43 -24.91 -37.04
N VAL A 5 -9.06 -25.67 -36.15
CA VAL A 5 -10.52 -25.86 -36.15
C VAL A 5 -11.16 -24.59 -35.59
N ILE A 6 -11.71 -23.77 -36.46
CA ILE A 6 -12.51 -22.59 -36.10
C ILE A 6 -13.86 -23.08 -35.56
N MET A 7 -13.98 -23.18 -34.26
CA MET A 7 -15.27 -23.50 -33.59
C MET A 7 -16.25 -22.31 -33.67
N ASN A 8 -17.42 -22.57 -34.21
CA ASN A 8 -18.50 -21.62 -34.37
C ASN A 8 -19.03 -21.15 -33.00
N ASN A 9 -19.33 -19.86 -32.88
CA ASN A 9 -19.75 -19.16 -31.64
C ASN A 9 -20.98 -19.79 -30.92
N LYS A 10 -21.86 -20.49 -31.66
CA LYS A 10 -22.98 -21.26 -31.10
C LYS A 10 -22.53 -22.51 -30.32
N SER A 11 -21.41 -23.14 -30.74
CA SER A 11 -20.86 -24.32 -30.08
C SER A 11 -20.20 -23.97 -28.76
N LYS A 12 -19.51 -22.82 -28.67
CA LYS A 12 -18.89 -22.29 -27.44
C LYS A 12 -19.93 -22.02 -26.35
N LYS A 13 -21.06 -21.43 -26.68
CA LYS A 13 -22.14 -21.16 -25.70
C LYS A 13 -22.76 -22.43 -25.11
N LYS A 14 -22.89 -23.50 -25.90
CA LYS A 14 -23.41 -24.80 -25.40
C LYS A 14 -22.42 -25.48 -24.44
N ILE A 15 -21.13 -25.43 -24.71
CA ILE A 15 -20.10 -26.02 -23.86
C ILE A 15 -20.02 -25.29 -22.51
N ILE A 16 -20.07 -23.95 -22.50
CA ILE A 16 -20.07 -23.16 -21.28
C ILE A 16 -21.32 -23.46 -20.42
N LEU A 17 -22.49 -23.61 -21.04
CA LEU A 17 -23.72 -23.94 -20.31
C LEU A 17 -23.64 -25.32 -19.62
N ILE A 18 -23.03 -26.33 -20.27
CA ILE A 18 -22.84 -27.64 -19.70
C ILE A 18 -21.88 -27.62 -18.51
N PHE A 19 -20.80 -26.85 -18.57
CA PHE A 19 -19.87 -26.71 -17.45
C PHE A 19 -20.50 -26.01 -16.23
N VAL A 20 -21.32 -25.02 -16.45
CA VAL A 20 -22.02 -24.29 -15.37
C VAL A 20 -23.03 -25.22 -14.68
N VAL A 21 -23.77 -26.04 -15.42
CA VAL A 21 -24.75 -26.97 -14.84
C VAL A 21 -24.07 -28.08 -14.03
N VAL A 22 -22.95 -28.63 -14.52
CA VAL A 22 -22.18 -29.65 -13.80
C VAL A 22 -21.55 -29.10 -12.53
N PHE A 23 -21.03 -27.87 -12.58
CA PHE A 23 -20.44 -27.22 -11.40
C PHE A 23 -21.48 -26.90 -10.30
N CYS A 24 -22.68 -26.47 -10.69
CA CYS A 24 -23.79 -26.25 -9.76
C CYS A 24 -24.25 -27.54 -9.06
N MET A 25 -24.28 -28.69 -9.76
CA MET A 25 -24.65 -29.97 -9.16
C MET A 25 -23.61 -30.48 -8.15
N CYS A 26 -22.31 -30.24 -8.39
CA CYS A 26 -21.27 -30.60 -7.42
C CYS A 26 -21.30 -29.76 -6.13
N CYS A 27 -21.68 -28.48 -6.20
CA CYS A 27 -21.76 -27.62 -5.01
C CYS A 27 -22.95 -27.94 -4.09
N CYS A 28 -24.02 -28.54 -4.59
CA CYS A 28 -25.19 -28.89 -3.77
C CYS A 28 -25.03 -30.16 -2.93
N LEU A 29 -24.01 -30.97 -3.18
CA LEU A 29 -23.78 -32.24 -2.45
C LEU A 29 -22.80 -32.12 -1.27
N SER A 30 -22.23 -30.96 -1.02
CA SER A 30 -21.22 -30.75 0.04
C SER A 30 -21.75 -30.09 1.32
N SER A 31 -23.06 -29.86 1.45
CA SER A 31 -23.63 -29.08 2.57
C SER A 31 -24.36 -29.90 3.64
N ILE A 32 -24.07 -31.17 3.79
CA ILE A 32 -24.61 -31.96 4.91
C ILE A 32 -23.44 -32.70 5.56
N ILE A 33 -22.82 -32.13 6.56
CA ILE A 33 -22.17 -32.76 7.74
C ILE A 33 -21.38 -31.60 8.45
N SER A 34 -21.90 -31.11 9.53
CA SER A 34 -21.28 -31.12 10.86
C SER A 34 -22.13 -30.31 11.84
N GLY A 35 -22.67 -31.12 12.72
CA GLY A 35 -23.43 -30.77 13.91
C GLY A 35 -22.53 -30.14 14.97
N GLY A 36 -23.22 -29.49 15.83
CA GLY A 36 -22.89 -28.68 16.96
C GLY A 36 -21.88 -29.17 17.97
N THR A 37 -21.33 -28.18 18.64
CA THR A 37 -21.03 -28.28 20.08
C THR A 37 -21.29 -26.94 20.74
N LEU A 38 -22.29 -26.96 21.58
CA LEU A 38 -22.50 -25.97 22.64
C LEU A 38 -21.39 -26.11 23.67
N PHE A 39 -20.80 -25.00 24.08
CA PHE A 39 -20.14 -24.91 25.37
C PHE A 39 -20.57 -23.67 26.16
N LEU A 40 -20.90 -23.97 27.40
CA LEU A 40 -21.56 -23.22 28.42
C LEU A 40 -20.71 -22.05 28.97
N LYS A 41 -21.45 -21.03 29.30
CA LYS A 41 -21.22 -19.94 30.21
C LYS A 41 -20.67 -20.37 31.56
N SER A 42 -19.65 -19.64 32.10
CA SER A 42 -19.40 -19.63 33.54
C SER A 42 -19.03 -18.21 33.98
N ASP A 43 -19.98 -17.64 34.71
CA ASP A 43 -19.81 -16.44 35.51
C ASP A 43 -18.97 -16.76 36.74
N LYS A 44 -18.04 -15.91 37.12
CA LYS A 44 -17.68 -15.69 38.51
C LYS A 44 -17.26 -14.26 38.78
N LYS A 45 -18.08 -13.62 39.56
CA LYS A 45 -17.99 -12.37 40.26
C LYS A 45 -17.22 -12.62 41.54
N ASP A 46 -16.26 -11.78 41.90
CA ASP A 46 -15.91 -11.42 43.27
C ASP A 46 -15.12 -10.11 43.33
N GLU A 47 -15.70 -9.12 43.97
CA GLU A 47 -15.12 -7.92 44.61
C GLU A 47 -15.41 -8.15 46.14
N PRO A 48 -14.89 -7.42 47.10
CA PRO A 48 -13.84 -6.33 47.15
C PRO A 48 -12.87 -6.51 48.35
N ALA A 49 -11.81 -5.68 48.48
CA ALA A 49 -11.30 -5.27 49.79
C ALA A 49 -10.51 -3.97 49.72
N ALA A 50 -10.99 -2.98 50.42
CA ALA A 50 -10.34 -1.74 50.75
C ALA A 50 -9.26 -1.95 51.84
N SER A 51 -8.17 -1.19 51.78
CA SER A 51 -7.22 -1.02 52.90
C SER A 51 -6.69 0.41 52.96
N PRO A 52 -6.31 0.91 54.16
CA PRO A 52 -6.37 2.30 54.54
C PRO A 52 -5.10 3.11 54.29
N PRO A 53 -5.11 4.42 54.54
CA PRO A 53 -4.03 5.34 54.24
C PRO A 53 -2.92 5.33 55.31
N SER A 54 -1.68 5.39 54.87
CA SER A 54 -0.50 5.58 55.74
C SER A 54 0.24 6.86 55.39
N ASP A 55 0.30 7.72 56.34
CA ASP A 55 1.29 8.68 56.79
C ASP A 55 2.24 9.39 55.82
N ALA A 56 2.19 10.71 56.01
CA ALA A 56 3.05 11.75 55.44
C ALA A 56 4.51 11.59 55.93
N SER A 57 5.44 11.72 55.00
CA SER A 57 6.87 11.96 55.26
C SER A 57 7.27 13.38 54.81
N PRO A 58 8.23 14.02 55.46
CA PRO A 58 8.49 15.46 55.34
C PRO A 58 9.29 15.80 54.06
N PRO A 59 9.31 17.10 53.66
CA PRO A 59 9.92 17.54 52.39
C PRO A 59 11.45 17.48 52.50
N SER A 60 12.07 16.75 51.57
CA SER A 60 13.51 16.77 51.31
C SER A 60 13.89 17.90 50.39
N ASP A 61 14.97 18.55 50.74
CA ASP A 61 15.59 19.71 50.12
C ASP A 61 15.68 19.68 48.61
N ALA A 62 15.31 20.84 48.03
CA ALA A 62 15.47 21.13 46.63
C ALA A 62 16.93 21.23 46.23
N SER A 63 17.43 20.23 45.56
CA SER A 63 18.69 20.30 44.76
C SER A 63 18.43 21.16 43.52
N PRO A 64 19.34 22.08 43.15
CA PRO A 64 19.11 22.92 41.95
C PRO A 64 19.16 22.02 40.70
N SER A 65 18.03 21.93 40.03
CA SER A 65 17.88 21.25 38.74
C SER A 65 18.83 21.87 37.73
N ALA A 66 19.82 21.10 37.28
CA ALA A 66 20.69 21.48 36.19
C ALA A 66 19.77 21.80 34.98
N ALA A 67 19.87 23.00 34.46
CA ALA A 67 19.18 23.44 33.25
C ALA A 67 19.61 22.49 32.10
N SER A 68 18.68 21.64 31.70
CA SER A 68 18.86 20.81 30.48
C SER A 68 18.95 21.75 29.29
N THR A 69 20.12 21.81 28.66
CA THR A 69 20.32 22.44 27.36
C THR A 69 19.28 21.87 26.41
N PRO A 70 18.45 22.69 25.71
CA PRO A 70 17.47 22.18 24.78
C PRO A 70 18.22 21.41 23.68
N ALA A 71 17.89 20.14 23.50
CA ALA A 71 18.41 19.34 22.41
C ALA A 71 18.12 20.06 21.09
N ALA A 72 19.14 20.28 20.27
CA ALA A 72 18.99 20.89 18.96
C ALA A 72 17.92 20.13 18.18
N SER A 73 16.83 20.80 17.81
CA SER A 73 15.78 20.19 16.99
C SER A 73 16.34 19.78 15.65
N LYS A 74 16.28 18.49 15.34
CA LYS A 74 16.71 17.95 14.05
C LYS A 74 15.88 18.62 12.95
N GLN A 75 16.52 19.31 12.03
CA GLN A 75 15.82 19.98 10.94
C GLN A 75 15.69 19.01 9.77
N TYR A 76 14.45 18.72 9.37
CA TYR A 76 14.13 17.94 8.19
C TYR A 76 13.78 18.86 7.04
N THR A 77 14.18 18.51 5.81
CA THR A 77 13.83 19.29 4.61
C THR A 77 13.23 18.39 3.54
N LEU A 78 12.46 18.97 2.63
CA LEU A 78 11.86 18.26 1.52
C LEU A 78 12.63 18.54 0.23
N ARG A 79 13.05 17.47 -0.46
CA ARG A 79 13.65 17.51 -1.79
C ARG A 79 12.65 16.96 -2.79
N SER A 80 12.34 17.71 -3.85
CA SER A 80 11.49 17.24 -4.95
C SER A 80 12.33 16.57 -6.03
N ALA A 81 11.77 15.52 -6.65
CA ALA A 81 12.34 14.79 -7.76
C ALA A 81 11.26 14.24 -8.69
N ASN A 82 11.65 13.83 -9.90
CA ASN A 82 10.76 13.24 -10.88
C ASN A 82 11.43 12.02 -11.50
N THR A 83 10.61 11.03 -11.88
CA THR A 83 11.09 9.99 -12.80
C THR A 83 11.17 10.53 -14.23
N ILE A 84 11.89 9.83 -15.11
CA ILE A 84 11.90 10.16 -16.53
C ILE A 84 10.48 9.97 -17.09
N SER A 85 10.03 10.94 -17.90
CA SER A 85 8.74 10.84 -18.60
C SER A 85 8.82 9.78 -19.70
N ASN A 86 7.88 8.85 -19.70
CA ASN A 86 7.76 7.76 -20.67
C ASN A 86 6.32 7.65 -21.18
N GLU A 87 6.15 7.00 -22.35
CA GLU A 87 4.81 6.70 -22.89
C GLU A 87 3.94 5.92 -21.87
N ASN A 88 2.64 6.25 -21.87
CA ASN A 88 1.66 5.61 -20.99
C ASN A 88 1.19 4.21 -21.46
N GLY A 89 1.66 3.74 -22.64
CA GLY A 89 1.31 2.46 -23.20
C GLY A 89 -0.18 2.25 -23.45
N GLU A 90 -0.86 3.26 -23.95
CA GLU A 90 -2.31 3.24 -24.15
C GLU A 90 -3.11 3.02 -22.86
N GLY A 91 -2.56 3.46 -21.74
CA GLY A 91 -3.19 3.36 -20.42
C GLY A 91 -2.97 2.06 -19.67
N LYS A 92 -2.11 1.18 -20.15
CA LYS A 92 -1.86 -0.12 -19.52
C LYS A 92 -0.99 0.01 -18.26
N VAL A 93 -1.41 -0.64 -17.18
CA VAL A 93 -0.79 -0.51 -15.86
C VAL A 93 0.68 -0.89 -15.82
N TYR A 94 1.10 -1.88 -16.60
CA TYR A 94 2.48 -2.35 -16.57
C TYR A 94 3.51 -1.35 -17.12
N TYR A 95 3.08 -0.27 -17.80
CA TYR A 95 4.00 0.81 -18.20
C TYR A 95 4.54 1.61 -17.02
N LEU A 96 3.97 1.45 -15.82
CA LEU A 96 4.56 1.96 -14.58
C LEU A 96 5.90 1.29 -14.23
N ASP A 97 6.22 0.14 -14.84
CA ASP A 97 7.51 -0.55 -14.64
C ASP A 97 8.73 0.23 -15.15
N ARG A 98 8.52 1.30 -15.91
CA ARG A 98 9.56 2.21 -16.42
C ARG A 98 9.95 3.31 -15.42
N HIS A 99 9.20 3.44 -14.31
CA HIS A 99 9.32 4.53 -13.36
C HIS A 99 9.84 4.03 -12.02
N ASN A 100 11.06 4.44 -11.66
CA ASN A 100 11.66 4.16 -10.36
C ASN A 100 11.55 5.40 -9.48
N VAL A 101 10.72 5.35 -8.45
CA VAL A 101 10.65 6.39 -7.40
C VAL A 101 11.75 6.08 -6.41
N ASP A 102 12.74 6.98 -6.28
CA ASP A 102 13.98 6.72 -5.57
C ASP A 102 14.43 7.94 -4.77
N CYS A 103 14.44 7.81 -3.46
CA CYS A 103 14.86 8.84 -2.54
C CYS A 103 16.34 8.72 -2.10
N GLY A 104 17.17 8.03 -2.87
CA GLY A 104 18.62 8.02 -2.62
C GLY A 104 19.14 6.68 -2.11
N TYR A 105 18.78 5.62 -2.80
CA TYR A 105 19.29 4.28 -2.52
C TYR A 105 20.83 4.20 -2.49
N ASP A 106 21.51 5.05 -3.30
CA ASP A 106 22.96 4.93 -3.53
C ASP A 106 23.84 5.77 -2.60
N HIS A 107 23.31 6.67 -1.76
CA HIS A 107 24.16 7.58 -0.96
C HIS A 107 23.70 7.70 0.49
N ASP A 108 22.85 8.63 0.83
CA ASP A 108 22.22 8.76 2.14
C ASP A 108 20.72 8.64 1.91
N PRO A 109 20.14 7.44 2.05
CA PRO A 109 18.76 7.23 1.66
C PRO A 109 17.84 8.12 2.48
N ASP A 110 17.12 9.00 1.76
CA ASP A 110 16.06 9.82 2.32
C ASP A 110 14.76 9.00 2.41
N GLY A 111 13.88 9.37 3.30
CA GLY A 111 12.54 8.77 3.37
C GLY A 111 11.60 9.38 2.34
N LEU A 112 10.81 8.58 1.66
CA LEU A 112 9.77 9.08 0.77
C LEU A 112 8.70 9.83 1.60
N ASN A 113 8.40 11.08 1.25
CA ASN A 113 7.32 11.85 1.87
C ASN A 113 6.00 11.69 1.12
N GLY A 114 6.07 11.55 -0.22
CA GLY A 114 4.88 11.37 -1.04
C GLY A 114 5.20 11.31 -2.52
N PHE A 115 4.18 10.94 -3.32
CA PHE A 115 4.29 10.83 -4.77
C PHE A 115 2.95 11.09 -5.44
N GLN A 116 3.00 11.51 -6.71
CA GLN A 116 1.84 11.62 -7.58
C GLN A 116 2.24 11.20 -9.00
N LEU A 117 1.41 10.40 -9.65
CA LEU A 117 1.55 10.21 -11.11
C LEU A 117 1.13 11.50 -11.80
N LYS A 118 1.84 11.89 -12.84
CA LYS A 118 1.50 13.02 -13.71
C LYS A 118 1.44 12.55 -15.15
N SER A 119 0.39 12.92 -15.84
CA SER A 119 0.28 12.82 -17.28
C SER A 119 0.60 14.17 -17.94
N ASN A 120 1.14 14.15 -19.16
CA ASN A 120 1.28 15.37 -19.94
C ASN A 120 -0.07 15.81 -20.53
N ASN A 121 -0.11 17.01 -21.14
CA ASN A 121 -1.34 17.64 -21.61
C ASN A 121 -2.12 16.81 -22.66
N ASP A 122 -1.45 15.97 -23.43
CA ASP A 122 -2.07 15.07 -24.41
C ASP A 122 -2.27 13.65 -23.90
N ASN A 123 -1.94 13.40 -22.61
CA ASN A 123 -1.99 12.11 -21.96
C ASN A 123 -1.14 11.00 -22.64
N ALA A 124 -0.17 11.38 -23.46
CA ALA A 124 0.66 10.42 -24.18
C ALA A 124 1.80 9.88 -23.30
N THR A 125 2.28 10.68 -22.35
CA THR A 125 3.36 10.28 -21.43
C THR A 125 2.98 10.46 -19.98
N ILE A 126 3.61 9.67 -19.12
CA ILE A 126 3.46 9.68 -17.67
C ILE A 126 4.83 9.76 -16.98
N GLN A 127 4.83 10.28 -15.76
CA GLN A 127 5.97 10.28 -14.84
C GLN A 127 5.48 10.35 -13.41
N TYR A 128 6.28 9.91 -12.45
CA TYR A 128 6.04 10.24 -11.04
C TYR A 128 6.76 11.54 -10.68
N GLU A 129 6.03 12.45 -10.04
CA GLU A 129 6.58 13.51 -9.21
C GLU A 129 6.57 13.04 -7.76
N TYR A 130 7.67 13.20 -7.04
CA TYR A 130 7.78 12.73 -5.67
C TYR A 130 8.63 13.64 -4.80
N LYS A 131 8.46 13.52 -3.49
CA LYS A 131 9.20 14.28 -2.48
C LYS A 131 9.89 13.33 -1.52
N CYS A 132 11.13 13.64 -1.20
CA CYS A 132 11.95 12.92 -0.25
C CYS A 132 12.20 13.78 0.98
N LEU A 133 12.02 13.22 2.16
CA LEU A 133 12.34 13.85 3.44
C LEU A 133 13.80 13.56 3.77
N THR A 134 14.63 14.59 3.76
CA THR A 134 16.07 14.50 4.05
C THR A 134 16.37 14.68 5.53
N GLY A 135 17.55 14.24 5.98
CA GLY A 135 17.99 14.36 7.37
C GLY A 135 17.47 13.27 8.29
N ILE A 136 16.77 12.27 7.75
CA ILE A 136 16.47 11.02 8.47
C ILE A 136 17.71 10.12 8.40
N ASP A 137 17.97 9.39 9.49
CA ASP A 137 18.99 8.33 9.48
C ASP A 137 18.35 7.06 8.87
N THR A 138 18.48 6.93 7.57
CA THR A 138 17.83 5.86 6.79
C THR A 138 18.87 4.93 6.16
N SER A 139 19.68 4.23 6.97
CA SER A 139 20.47 3.13 6.41
C SER A 139 19.56 2.09 5.74
N ASP A 140 20.06 1.41 4.70
CA ASP A 140 19.29 0.41 3.95
C ASP A 140 18.79 -0.73 4.84
N GLY A 141 17.49 -0.95 4.81
CA GLY A 141 16.80 -2.05 5.50
C GLY A 141 16.52 -3.26 4.62
N GLY A 142 16.89 -3.19 3.34
CA GLY A 142 16.78 -4.26 2.36
C GLY A 142 15.61 -4.14 1.37
N GLU A 143 15.71 -4.92 0.29
CA GLU A 143 14.69 -5.05 -0.75
C GLU A 143 13.55 -5.97 -0.29
N HIS A 144 12.34 -5.56 -0.60
CA HIS A 144 11.11 -6.31 -0.39
C HIS A 144 10.31 -6.39 -1.69
N ASN A 145 9.44 -7.40 -1.77
CA ASN A 145 8.55 -7.57 -2.91
C ASN A 145 7.11 -7.83 -2.42
N THR A 146 6.13 -7.29 -3.12
CA THR A 146 4.76 -7.79 -2.99
C THR A 146 4.63 -9.11 -3.74
N ALA A 147 3.62 -9.93 -3.40
CA ALA A 147 3.38 -11.16 -4.14
C ALA A 147 2.99 -10.83 -5.61
N PRO A 148 3.57 -11.52 -6.62
CA PRO A 148 3.17 -11.32 -8.01
C PRO A 148 1.72 -11.74 -8.25
N ASP A 149 0.91 -10.87 -8.86
CA ASP A 149 -0.48 -11.13 -9.24
C ASP A 149 -0.76 -10.65 -10.68
N VAL A 150 -1.83 -11.16 -11.28
CA VAL A 150 -2.21 -10.81 -12.65
C VAL A 150 -2.54 -9.32 -12.78
N ASP A 151 -2.23 -8.76 -13.95
CA ASP A 151 -2.54 -7.37 -14.30
C ASP A 151 -3.85 -7.22 -15.10
N GLY A 152 -4.54 -8.34 -15.32
CA GLY A 152 -5.80 -8.41 -16.05
C GLY A 152 -5.66 -8.57 -17.57
N ASP A 153 -6.80 -8.77 -18.23
CA ASP A 153 -6.92 -8.80 -19.69
C ASP A 153 -8.17 -7.99 -20.10
N PRO A 154 -8.02 -6.74 -20.51
CA PRO A 154 -6.77 -5.95 -20.63
C PRO A 154 -6.12 -5.57 -19.29
N PRO A 155 -4.81 -5.21 -19.27
CA PRO A 155 -4.08 -4.83 -18.06
C PRO A 155 -4.57 -3.47 -17.52
N HIS A 156 -5.30 -3.49 -16.40
CA HIS A 156 -5.94 -2.33 -15.79
C HIS A 156 -5.24 -1.88 -14.51
N SER A 157 -5.27 -0.56 -14.23
CA SER A 157 -4.70 0.02 -13.00
C SER A 157 -5.39 -0.45 -11.72
N VAL A 158 -6.65 -0.93 -11.78
CA VAL A 158 -7.38 -1.47 -10.63
C VAL A 158 -6.62 -2.64 -9.97
N TYR A 159 -5.91 -3.46 -10.75
CA TYR A 159 -5.16 -4.60 -10.21
C TYR A 159 -3.98 -4.23 -9.29
N LEU A 160 -3.65 -2.93 -9.18
CA LEU A 160 -2.72 -2.44 -8.16
C LEU A 160 -3.28 -2.54 -6.73
N ASP A 161 -4.60 -2.70 -6.57
CA ASP A 161 -5.27 -2.86 -5.28
C ASP A 161 -4.83 -4.13 -4.52
N ARG A 162 -4.30 -5.12 -5.24
CA ARG A 162 -3.78 -6.39 -4.71
C ARG A 162 -2.38 -6.27 -4.10
N HIS A 163 -1.74 -5.11 -4.27
CA HIS A 163 -0.36 -4.91 -3.87
C HIS A 163 -0.25 -3.86 -2.77
N THR A 164 0.20 -4.28 -1.59
CA THR A 164 0.49 -3.38 -0.47
C THR A 164 1.99 -3.24 -0.30
N VAL A 165 2.51 -2.03 -0.46
CA VAL A 165 3.86 -1.65 -0.07
C VAL A 165 3.83 -1.26 1.39
N ASP A 166 4.57 -1.97 2.27
CA ASP A 166 4.49 -1.77 3.73
C ASP A 166 5.85 -1.99 4.40
N CYS A 167 6.43 -0.92 4.88
CA CYS A 167 7.71 -0.90 5.60
C CYS A 167 7.56 -0.98 7.13
N LYS A 168 6.38 -1.32 7.65
CA LYS A 168 6.13 -1.53 9.09
C LYS A 168 6.57 -0.36 9.95
N ASN A 169 6.02 0.81 9.68
CA ASN A 169 6.31 2.09 10.33
C ASN A 169 7.74 2.62 10.14
N LYS A 170 8.48 2.10 9.16
CA LYS A 170 9.77 2.62 8.71
C LYS A 170 9.60 3.39 7.40
N PRO A 171 10.52 4.29 7.03
CA PRO A 171 10.46 4.98 5.76
C PRO A 171 10.53 4.03 4.56
N ILE A 172 9.68 4.26 3.57
CA ILE A 172 9.91 3.76 2.21
C ILE A 172 11.01 4.65 1.61
N THR A 173 12.06 4.06 1.05
CA THR A 173 13.15 4.80 0.38
C THR A 173 13.09 4.70 -1.14
N GLN A 174 12.51 3.60 -1.65
CA GLN A 174 12.37 3.35 -3.07
C GLN A 174 11.16 2.46 -3.34
N PHE A 175 10.50 2.64 -4.48
CA PHE A 175 9.58 1.66 -5.04
C PHE A 175 9.53 1.68 -6.56
N LYS A 176 9.24 0.53 -7.16
CA LYS A 176 9.07 0.38 -8.60
C LYS A 176 8.11 -0.78 -8.89
N LEU A 177 7.21 -0.60 -9.86
CA LEU A 177 6.44 -1.72 -10.39
C LEU A 177 7.34 -2.59 -11.25
N HIS A 178 7.15 -3.90 -11.18
CA HIS A 178 7.86 -4.89 -11.98
C HIS A 178 6.88 -5.86 -12.63
N ARG A 179 7.32 -6.49 -13.70
CA ARG A 179 6.66 -7.64 -14.31
C ARG A 179 7.47 -8.89 -14.05
N ASN A 180 6.80 -10.03 -13.91
CA ASN A 180 7.48 -11.32 -13.89
C ASN A 180 8.06 -11.65 -15.28
N SER A 181 8.89 -12.70 -15.36
CA SER A 181 9.56 -13.11 -16.61
C SER A 181 8.59 -13.58 -17.70
N ALA A 182 7.41 -14.07 -17.34
CA ALA A 182 6.36 -14.45 -18.28
C ALA A 182 5.59 -13.23 -18.83
N GLY A 183 5.65 -12.09 -18.13
CA GLY A 183 5.01 -10.85 -18.52
C GLY A 183 3.49 -10.83 -18.32
N ASP A 184 2.96 -11.71 -17.47
CA ASP A 184 1.53 -11.87 -17.17
C ASP A 184 1.16 -11.46 -15.74
N LYS A 185 2.16 -11.08 -14.91
CA LYS A 185 1.98 -10.66 -13.53
C LYS A 185 2.79 -9.43 -13.21
N ILE A 186 2.24 -8.60 -12.33
CA ILE A 186 2.88 -7.40 -11.78
C ILE A 186 3.13 -7.57 -10.29
N PHE A 187 4.09 -6.81 -9.75
CA PHE A 187 4.40 -6.72 -8.34
C PHE A 187 5.25 -5.48 -8.06
N TYR A 188 5.20 -4.95 -6.85
CA TYR A 188 6.15 -3.92 -6.44
C TYR A 188 7.41 -4.53 -5.86
N LYS A 189 8.57 -4.03 -6.31
CA LYS A 189 9.82 -4.06 -5.57
C LYS A 189 9.98 -2.75 -4.83
N TYR A 190 10.37 -2.80 -3.57
CA TYR A 190 10.54 -1.61 -2.75
C TYR A 190 11.61 -1.80 -1.70
N HIS A 191 12.22 -0.71 -1.28
CA HIS A 191 13.20 -0.66 -0.21
C HIS A 191 12.65 0.07 1.00
N CYS A 192 12.94 -0.48 2.17
CA CYS A 192 12.63 0.12 3.44
C CYS A 192 13.93 0.61 4.11
N ALA A 193 13.85 1.69 4.84
CA ALA A 193 14.94 2.10 5.70
C ALA A 193 15.11 1.13 6.87
N LYS A 194 16.32 1.03 7.41
CA LYS A 194 16.61 0.31 8.64
C LYS A 194 16.22 1.09 9.89
N ALA A 195 15.94 2.37 9.76
CA ALA A 195 15.59 3.27 10.87
C ALA A 195 14.62 2.64 11.86
N PRO A 196 14.63 3.05 13.13
CA PRO A 196 13.71 2.53 14.13
C PRO A 196 12.27 2.72 13.69
N ASN A 197 11.39 1.83 14.14
CA ASN A 197 9.95 1.99 13.93
C ASN A 197 9.48 3.27 14.63
N SER A 198 8.67 4.04 13.93
CA SER A 198 8.00 5.18 14.54
C SER A 198 6.76 4.72 15.30
N ASP A 199 6.57 5.25 16.51
CA ASP A 199 5.34 5.07 17.28
C ASP A 199 4.29 6.15 16.95
N THR A 200 4.68 7.16 16.16
CA THR A 200 3.83 8.30 15.80
C THR A 200 3.46 8.22 14.33
N CYS A 201 2.48 7.39 14.02
CA CYS A 201 1.96 7.20 12.67
C CYS A 201 0.46 7.50 12.60
N ARG A 202 0.01 7.90 11.41
CA ARG A 202 -1.41 8.09 11.10
C ARG A 202 -1.75 7.48 9.75
N ASP A 203 -2.93 6.91 9.65
CA ASP A 203 -3.48 6.45 8.37
C ASP A 203 -4.16 7.63 7.66
N VAL A 204 -4.01 7.69 6.35
CA VAL A 204 -4.51 8.77 5.47
C VAL A 204 -5.08 8.13 4.22
N THR A 205 -6.06 8.79 3.61
CA THR A 205 -6.63 8.38 2.32
C THR A 205 -6.70 9.57 1.37
N THR A 206 -6.55 9.32 0.07
CA THR A 206 -7.01 10.28 -0.94
C THR A 206 -8.52 10.17 -1.12
N GLU A 207 -9.14 11.15 -1.79
CA GLU A 207 -10.54 11.04 -2.16
C GLU A 207 -10.74 9.95 -3.23
N TYR A 208 -11.92 9.31 -3.25
CA TYR A 208 -12.29 8.39 -4.32
C TYR A 208 -12.47 9.14 -5.65
N ASN A 209 -11.77 8.69 -6.68
CA ASN A 209 -11.87 9.22 -8.03
C ASN A 209 -12.13 8.10 -9.05
N ASP A 210 -12.74 8.48 -10.18
CA ASP A 210 -12.99 7.60 -11.31
C ASP A 210 -11.70 6.93 -11.78
N GLN A 211 -11.74 5.61 -11.96
CA GLN A 211 -10.64 4.78 -12.47
C GLN A 211 -10.47 4.85 -14.00
N GLY A 212 -11.37 5.55 -14.72
CA GLY A 212 -11.29 5.71 -16.17
C GLY A 212 -11.26 4.40 -16.96
N GLY A 213 -12.06 3.41 -16.53
CA GLY A 213 -12.04 2.08 -17.13
C GLY A 213 -10.71 1.32 -16.93
N GLY A 214 -9.96 1.65 -15.87
CA GLY A 214 -8.68 1.02 -15.55
C GLY A 214 -7.46 1.62 -16.26
N ASN A 215 -7.62 2.76 -16.91
CA ASN A 215 -6.52 3.45 -17.56
C ASN A 215 -5.57 4.08 -16.53
N VAL A 216 -4.27 3.81 -16.65
CA VAL A 216 -3.23 4.23 -15.70
C VAL A 216 -3.15 5.75 -15.51
N ILE A 217 -3.50 6.55 -16.51
CA ILE A 217 -3.45 8.03 -16.41
C ILE A 217 -4.38 8.57 -15.31
N TYR A 218 -5.46 7.87 -14.98
CA TYR A 218 -6.40 8.31 -13.94
C TYR A 218 -5.82 8.24 -12.52
N LEU A 219 -4.65 7.59 -12.33
CA LEU A 219 -3.89 7.68 -11.08
C LEU A 219 -3.33 9.08 -10.83
N ASP A 220 -3.28 9.95 -11.84
CA ASP A 220 -2.81 11.34 -11.72
C ASP A 220 -3.69 12.22 -10.83
N LYS A 221 -4.92 11.79 -10.56
CA LYS A 221 -5.88 12.47 -9.68
C LYS A 221 -5.56 12.29 -8.18
N HIS A 222 -4.60 11.43 -7.84
CA HIS A 222 -4.29 11.06 -6.47
C HIS A 222 -2.91 11.59 -6.07
N ASP A 223 -2.90 12.55 -5.14
CA ASP A 223 -1.69 13.08 -4.50
C ASP A 223 -1.48 12.36 -3.15
N VAL A 224 -0.59 11.37 -3.13
CA VAL A 224 -0.17 10.69 -1.91
C VAL A 224 0.86 11.55 -1.21
N LYS A 225 0.48 12.17 -0.08
CA LYS A 225 1.31 13.19 0.56
C LYS A 225 1.19 13.16 2.08
N CYS A 226 2.33 13.01 2.72
CA CYS A 226 2.49 13.22 4.16
C CYS A 226 2.70 14.72 4.48
N ASN A 227 2.51 15.10 5.73
CA ASN A 227 2.82 16.47 6.18
C ASN A 227 4.33 16.71 6.12
N GLU A 228 4.72 17.97 6.22
CA GLU A 228 6.13 18.34 6.38
C GLU A 228 6.73 17.69 7.63
N GLY A 229 7.92 17.11 7.49
CA GLY A 229 8.58 16.38 8.58
C GLY A 229 8.05 14.95 8.81
N GLU A 230 7.12 14.46 7.98
CA GLU A 230 6.66 13.06 7.98
C GLU A 230 7.20 12.30 6.77
N TYR A 231 7.33 10.99 6.90
CA TYR A 231 7.65 10.08 5.80
C TYR A 231 6.53 9.08 5.54
N LEU A 232 6.47 8.58 4.32
CA LEU A 232 5.56 7.52 3.89
C LEU A 232 6.10 6.16 4.33
N SER A 233 5.29 5.38 5.04
CA SER A 233 5.65 4.05 5.53
C SER A 233 4.89 2.92 4.86
N LYS A 234 3.72 3.22 4.33
CA LYS A 234 2.84 2.23 3.67
C LYS A 234 1.99 2.94 2.63
N PHE A 235 1.70 2.24 1.52
CA PHE A 235 0.61 2.63 0.60
C PHE A 235 0.01 1.41 -0.10
N ARG A 236 -1.25 1.53 -0.50
CA ARG A 236 -1.93 0.64 -1.42
C ARG A 236 -2.99 1.40 -2.21
N LEU A 237 -3.30 0.95 -3.40
CA LEU A 237 -4.54 1.35 -4.08
C LEU A 237 -5.69 0.59 -3.42
N ASP A 238 -6.83 1.26 -3.23
CA ASP A 238 -8.04 0.71 -2.66
C ASP A 238 -9.18 0.94 -3.67
N ALA A 239 -9.62 -0.14 -4.32
CA ALA A 239 -10.79 -0.10 -5.19
C ALA A 239 -12.06 -0.09 -4.31
N ASP A 240 -13.07 0.69 -4.72
CA ASP A 240 -14.35 0.68 -4.03
C ASP A 240 -14.98 -0.71 -4.15
N ASP A 241 -15.09 -1.44 -3.04
CA ASP A 241 -15.62 -2.82 -2.97
C ASP A 241 -17.05 -2.96 -3.54
N ASN A 242 -17.75 -1.85 -3.65
CA ASN A 242 -19.06 -1.85 -4.29
C ASN A 242 -19.01 -1.96 -5.83
N ASP A 243 -17.81 -2.09 -6.43
CA ASP A 243 -17.47 -2.29 -7.86
C ASP A 243 -18.43 -1.70 -8.93
N THR A 244 -19.53 -1.12 -8.49
CA THR A 244 -20.54 -0.46 -9.33
C THR A 244 -20.16 0.97 -9.68
N THR A 245 -19.22 1.56 -8.92
CA THR A 245 -18.86 2.98 -9.08
C THR A 245 -17.65 3.19 -9.97
N GLY A 246 -16.82 2.16 -10.17
CA GLY A 246 -15.58 2.28 -10.94
C GLY A 246 -14.61 3.32 -10.38
N LYS A 247 -14.50 3.41 -9.06
CA LYS A 247 -13.64 4.36 -8.36
C LYS A 247 -12.56 3.66 -7.56
N TYR A 248 -11.46 4.37 -7.33
CA TYR A 248 -10.40 3.97 -6.41
C TYR A 248 -9.80 5.18 -5.68
N ARG A 249 -9.02 4.92 -4.63
CA ARG A 249 -8.23 5.87 -3.86
C ARG A 249 -6.92 5.24 -3.44
N TYR A 250 -5.98 6.02 -2.94
CA TYR A 250 -4.87 5.49 -2.15
C TYR A 250 -5.20 5.52 -0.66
N GLU A 251 -4.87 4.41 0.00
CA GLU A 251 -4.72 4.32 1.46
C GLU A 251 -3.23 4.31 1.78
N TYR A 252 -2.79 5.14 2.71
CA TYR A 252 -1.37 5.26 3.03
C TYR A 252 -1.14 5.65 4.49
N LYS A 253 0.07 5.42 4.96
CA LYS A 253 0.47 5.70 6.34
C LYS A 253 1.64 6.66 6.36
N CYS A 254 1.50 7.73 7.13
CA CYS A 254 2.52 8.73 7.38
C CYS A 254 3.03 8.61 8.81
N CYS A 255 4.34 8.65 8.99
CA CYS A 255 5.00 8.55 10.29
C CYS A 255 5.99 9.69 10.49
N LYS A 256 6.20 10.09 11.75
CA LYS A 256 7.27 11.04 12.14
C LYS A 256 8.57 10.28 12.40
N PRO A 257 9.74 10.86 12.06
CA PRO A 257 11.05 10.31 12.41
C PRO A 257 11.31 10.23 13.91
#